data_972d72f5a0c1e529bd28e5fc6dcbb4f6
#
_entry.id   972d72f5a0c1e529bd28e5fc6dcbb4f6
#
_cell.length_a   1.000
_cell.length_b   1.000
_cell.length_c   1.000
_cell.angle_alpha   90.00
_cell.angle_beta   90.00
_cell.angle_gamma   90.00
#
_symmetry.space_group_name_H-M   'P 1'
#
loop_
_entity.id
_entity.type
_entity.pdbx_description
1 polymer ?
#
loop_
_entity_poly.entity_id
_entity_poly.type
_entity_poly.pdbx_seq_one_letter_code
_entity_poly.pdbx_strand_id
1 'polypeptide(L)'
;MNDITYKTTKEHVNWQEVSDILRRSGLSDHTKEEQETIFTNSYAVVFVYHGERLIGVGRALSDGVCQAAIYNIAIEEEFQGIGVGRKLITLLLDQVKDQNVILYTHPRTVALYEKMGFRRSKTAMCIFNGSKESRAFMEEEGFMLPESYRFVDEYGREDMKRS
;
A
#
# COMPACT_ATOMS: atom_id res chain seq x y z
N MET A 1 -17.54 -19.83 1.27
CA MET A 1 -16.51 -19.06 2.00
C MET A 1 -15.33 -19.92 2.49
N ASN A 2 -15.33 -21.20 2.33
CA ASN A 2 -14.32 -22.11 2.91
C ASN A 2 -13.08 -22.37 2.04
N ASP A 3 -12.82 -21.56 1.02
CA ASP A 3 -11.73 -21.82 0.08
C ASP A 3 -10.78 -20.63 -0.14
N ILE A 4 -10.77 -19.68 0.83
CA ILE A 4 -9.84 -18.54 0.76
C ILE A 4 -8.56 -18.91 1.54
N THR A 5 -7.44 -18.92 0.82
CA THR A 5 -6.12 -19.19 1.38
C THR A 5 -5.21 -17.98 1.25
N TYR A 6 -4.27 -17.87 2.19
CA TYR A 6 -3.28 -16.78 2.26
C TYR A 6 -1.88 -17.37 2.22
N LYS A 7 -1.07 -16.93 1.27
CA LYS A 7 0.34 -17.33 1.14
C LYS A 7 1.25 -16.14 1.43
N THR A 8 2.28 -16.37 2.20
CA THR A 8 3.29 -15.36 2.56
C THR A 8 4.66 -15.65 1.92
N THR A 9 4.71 -16.62 1.02
CA THR A 9 5.89 -17.00 0.24
C THR A 9 5.75 -16.56 -1.21
N LYS A 10 6.87 -16.42 -1.90
CA LYS A 10 6.95 -15.98 -3.30
C LYS A 10 7.01 -17.17 -4.28
N GLU A 11 6.90 -18.38 -3.76
CA GLU A 11 6.98 -19.61 -4.55
C GLU A 11 5.70 -19.85 -5.35
N HIS A 12 5.87 -20.28 -6.61
CA HIS A 12 4.77 -20.66 -7.50
C HIS A 12 3.71 -19.56 -7.70
N VAL A 13 4.13 -18.28 -7.68
CA VAL A 13 3.24 -17.15 -7.95
C VAL A 13 3.09 -16.97 -9.46
N ASN A 14 1.84 -16.82 -9.92
CA ASN A 14 1.57 -16.42 -11.30
C ASN A 14 1.68 -14.88 -11.38
N TRP A 15 2.82 -14.39 -11.87
CA TRP A 15 3.09 -12.95 -11.96
C TRP A 15 2.20 -12.21 -12.95
N GLN A 16 1.61 -12.93 -13.92
CA GLN A 16 0.61 -12.33 -14.81
C GLN A 16 -0.67 -11.99 -14.03
N GLU A 17 -1.15 -12.87 -13.16
CA GLU A 17 -2.32 -12.58 -12.32
C GLU A 17 -2.04 -11.41 -11.35
N VAL A 18 -0.82 -11.30 -10.81
CA VAL A 18 -0.40 -10.16 -9.99
C VAL A 18 -0.45 -8.85 -10.79
N SER A 19 0.10 -8.84 -12.00
CA SER A 19 0.03 -7.68 -12.90
C SER A 19 -1.43 -7.30 -13.21
N ASP A 20 -2.26 -8.29 -13.51
CA ASP A 20 -3.65 -8.07 -13.90
C ASP A 20 -4.51 -7.52 -12.75
N ILE A 21 -4.39 -8.05 -11.53
CA ILE A 21 -5.13 -7.54 -10.36
C ILE A 21 -4.72 -6.11 -10.00
N LEU A 22 -3.42 -5.79 -10.05
CA LEU A 22 -2.92 -4.44 -9.77
C LEU A 22 -3.35 -3.43 -10.84
N ARG A 23 -3.41 -3.84 -12.11
CA ARG A 23 -3.92 -3.00 -13.19
C ARG A 23 -5.42 -2.75 -13.04
N ARG A 24 -6.23 -3.78 -12.78
CA ARG A 24 -7.68 -3.63 -12.58
C ARG A 24 -8.00 -2.73 -11.38
N SER A 25 -7.19 -2.78 -10.33
CA SER A 25 -7.35 -1.92 -9.15
C SER A 25 -6.82 -0.49 -9.35
N GLY A 26 -6.22 -0.17 -10.49
CA GLY A 26 -5.64 1.14 -10.78
C GLY A 26 -4.36 1.46 -9.99
N LEU A 27 -3.71 0.46 -9.40
CA LEU A 27 -2.53 0.65 -8.55
C LEU A 27 -1.21 0.56 -9.31
N SER A 28 -1.16 -0.14 -10.45
CA SER A 28 0.09 -0.34 -11.18
C SER A 28 -0.17 -0.85 -12.60
N ASP A 29 0.60 -0.34 -13.56
CA ASP A 29 0.61 -0.78 -14.96
C ASP A 29 1.88 -1.59 -15.31
N HIS A 30 2.67 -1.97 -14.32
CA HIS A 30 3.91 -2.73 -14.51
C HIS A 30 3.64 -4.11 -15.14
N THR A 31 4.58 -4.55 -15.95
CA THR A 31 4.55 -5.89 -16.58
C THR A 31 4.70 -6.98 -15.53
N LYS A 32 4.43 -8.23 -15.92
CA LYS A 32 4.62 -9.38 -15.01
C LYS A 32 6.08 -9.54 -14.56
N GLU A 33 7.04 -9.24 -15.41
CA GLU A 33 8.48 -9.30 -15.10
C GLU A 33 8.88 -8.22 -14.09
N GLU A 34 8.32 -7.02 -14.24
CA GLU A 34 8.49 -5.93 -13.26
C GLU A 34 7.80 -6.26 -11.94
N GLN A 35 6.59 -6.83 -11.96
CA GLN A 35 5.89 -7.26 -10.75
C GLN A 35 6.66 -8.38 -10.02
N GLU A 36 7.21 -9.35 -10.73
CA GLU A 36 8.10 -10.35 -10.16
C GLU A 36 9.27 -9.71 -9.45
N THR A 37 9.94 -8.76 -10.08
CA THR A 37 11.06 -8.01 -9.48
C THR A 37 10.62 -7.24 -8.24
N ILE A 38 9.50 -6.50 -8.32
CA ILE A 38 8.95 -5.69 -7.24
C ILE A 38 8.63 -6.55 -6.02
N PHE A 39 7.90 -7.65 -6.20
CA PHE A 39 7.51 -8.51 -5.09
C PHE A 39 8.66 -9.36 -4.56
N THR A 40 9.57 -9.81 -5.43
CA THR A 40 10.78 -10.56 -5.02
C THR A 40 11.68 -9.71 -4.14
N ASN A 41 11.83 -8.42 -4.43
CA ASN A 41 12.61 -7.47 -3.63
C ASN A 41 11.87 -6.94 -2.39
N SER A 42 10.60 -7.28 -2.21
CA SER A 42 9.84 -6.90 -1.02
C SER A 42 10.22 -7.80 0.16
N TYR A 43 10.28 -7.22 1.36
CA TYR A 43 10.57 -7.94 2.61
C TYR A 43 9.42 -8.89 2.98
N ALA A 44 8.20 -8.39 2.94
CA ALA A 44 6.99 -9.16 3.24
C ALA A 44 6.02 -9.13 2.05
N VAL A 45 5.34 -10.25 1.84
CA VAL A 45 4.30 -10.39 0.81
C VAL A 45 3.12 -11.18 1.35
N VAL A 46 1.95 -10.91 0.80
CA VAL A 46 0.75 -11.74 0.99
C VAL A 46 0.05 -11.88 -0.34
N PHE A 47 -0.24 -13.12 -0.72
CA PHE A 47 -1.07 -13.47 -1.87
C PHE A 47 -2.32 -14.19 -1.35
N VAL A 48 -3.48 -13.76 -1.80
CA VAL A 48 -4.77 -14.34 -1.40
C VAL A 48 -5.37 -15.07 -2.57
N TYR A 49 -5.79 -16.29 -2.34
CA TYR A 49 -6.38 -17.15 -3.35
C TYR A 49 -7.79 -17.59 -2.94
N HIS A 50 -8.67 -17.70 -3.92
CA HIS A 50 -9.92 -18.45 -3.82
C HIS A 50 -9.82 -19.64 -4.75
N GLY A 51 -9.66 -20.83 -4.18
CA GLY A 51 -9.20 -21.99 -4.93
C GLY A 51 -7.82 -21.74 -5.52
N GLU A 52 -7.70 -21.83 -6.84
CA GLU A 52 -6.45 -21.55 -7.58
C GLU A 52 -6.34 -20.11 -8.08
N ARG A 53 -7.43 -19.34 -8.07
CA ARG A 53 -7.49 -17.96 -8.57
C ARG A 53 -6.89 -16.98 -7.56
N LEU A 54 -5.96 -16.16 -8.00
CA LEU A 54 -5.46 -15.03 -7.21
C LEU A 54 -6.55 -13.96 -7.10
N ILE A 55 -6.91 -13.60 -5.87
CA ILE A 55 -7.95 -12.61 -5.56
C ILE A 55 -7.45 -11.41 -4.74
N GLY A 56 -6.21 -11.45 -4.29
CA GLY A 56 -5.63 -10.34 -3.54
C GLY A 56 -4.12 -10.43 -3.44
N VAL A 57 -3.50 -9.27 -3.34
CA VAL A 57 -2.06 -9.12 -3.17
C VAL A 57 -1.75 -7.98 -2.22
N GLY A 58 -0.60 -8.04 -1.57
CA GLY A 58 -0.05 -6.95 -0.78
C GLY A 58 1.42 -7.19 -0.49
N ARG A 59 2.16 -6.12 -0.25
CA ARG A 59 3.60 -6.21 0.05
C ARG A 59 4.06 -5.13 1.02
N ALA A 60 5.18 -5.38 1.66
CA ALA A 60 5.89 -4.39 2.46
C ALA A 60 7.38 -4.40 2.17
N LEU A 61 7.96 -3.21 2.08
CA LEU A 61 9.40 -2.99 2.15
C LEU A 61 9.80 -2.88 3.62
N SER A 62 11.00 -3.31 3.96
CA SER A 62 11.53 -3.17 5.32
C SER A 62 13.05 -3.30 5.34
N ASP A 63 13.69 -2.66 6.32
CA ASP A 63 15.10 -2.91 6.66
C ASP A 63 15.29 -4.18 7.51
N GLY A 64 14.19 -4.82 7.91
CA GLY A 64 14.18 -6.01 8.76
C GLY A 64 14.42 -5.73 10.25
N VAL A 65 14.53 -4.46 10.65
CA VAL A 65 14.89 -4.05 12.02
C VAL A 65 13.87 -3.09 12.61
N CYS A 66 13.64 -1.93 12.00
CA CYS A 66 12.87 -0.87 12.62
C CYS A 66 11.92 -0.11 11.71
N GLN A 67 12.07 -0.16 10.38
CA GLN A 67 11.26 0.62 9.45
C GLN A 67 10.65 -0.26 8.36
N ALA A 68 9.36 -0.08 8.11
CA ALA A 68 8.64 -0.74 7.03
C ALA A 68 7.68 0.21 6.33
N ALA A 69 7.37 -0.08 5.07
CA ALA A 69 6.36 0.63 4.29
C ALA A 69 5.47 -0.36 3.52
N ILE A 70 4.15 -0.20 3.63
CA ILE A 70 3.16 -1.06 2.95
C ILE A 70 2.81 -0.46 1.60
N TYR A 71 2.74 -1.32 0.57
CA TYR A 71 2.39 -0.97 -0.80
C TYR A 71 1.51 -2.02 -1.46
N ASN A 72 0.81 -1.61 -2.52
CA ASN A 72 0.11 -2.49 -3.46
C ASN A 72 -0.91 -3.44 -2.80
N ILE A 73 -1.71 -2.93 -1.86
CA ILE A 73 -2.84 -3.68 -1.31
C ILE A 73 -3.97 -3.67 -2.32
N ALA A 74 -4.25 -4.79 -2.95
CA ALA A 74 -5.34 -4.98 -3.89
C ALA A 74 -6.15 -6.23 -3.51
N ILE A 75 -7.48 -6.10 -3.58
CA ILE A 75 -8.44 -7.21 -3.45
C ILE A 75 -9.44 -7.09 -4.59
N GLU A 76 -9.73 -8.18 -5.28
CA GLU A 76 -10.78 -8.23 -6.29
C GLU A 76 -12.11 -7.73 -5.72
N GLU A 77 -12.84 -6.93 -6.50
CA GLU A 77 -14.02 -6.20 -6.05
C GLU A 77 -15.07 -7.11 -5.39
N GLU A 78 -15.32 -8.28 -5.96
CA GLU A 78 -16.28 -9.28 -5.45
C GLU A 78 -15.88 -9.89 -4.10
N PHE A 79 -14.64 -9.72 -3.64
CA PHE A 79 -14.14 -10.18 -2.33
C PHE A 79 -13.88 -9.04 -1.34
N GLN A 80 -14.26 -7.81 -1.70
CA GLN A 80 -14.17 -6.67 -0.79
C GLN A 80 -15.31 -6.69 0.24
N GLY A 81 -15.12 -5.99 1.35
CA GLY A 81 -16.14 -5.84 2.40
C GLY A 81 -16.39 -7.06 3.30
N ILE A 82 -15.80 -8.22 3.00
CA ILE A 82 -15.98 -9.48 3.77
C ILE A 82 -14.77 -9.82 4.67
N GLY A 83 -13.85 -8.87 4.87
CA GLY A 83 -12.73 -9.02 5.80
C GLY A 83 -11.41 -9.52 5.18
N VAL A 84 -11.39 -9.90 3.89
CA VAL A 84 -10.22 -10.40 3.18
C VAL A 84 -9.05 -9.40 3.23
N GLY A 85 -9.29 -8.14 2.88
CA GLY A 85 -8.27 -7.09 2.92
C GLY A 85 -7.72 -6.84 4.32
N ARG A 86 -8.58 -6.83 5.34
CA ARG A 86 -8.13 -6.70 6.74
C ARG A 86 -7.20 -7.84 7.13
N LYS A 87 -7.55 -9.08 6.80
CA LYS A 87 -6.72 -10.26 7.08
C LYS A 87 -5.38 -10.18 6.34
N LEU A 88 -5.38 -9.76 5.07
CA LEU A 88 -4.17 -9.55 4.28
C LEU A 88 -3.24 -8.54 4.97
N ILE A 89 -3.76 -7.37 5.36
CA ILE A 89 -2.96 -6.32 6.03
C ILE A 89 -2.44 -6.83 7.38
N THR A 90 -3.24 -7.56 8.16
CA THR A 90 -2.80 -8.17 9.42
C THR A 90 -1.61 -9.09 9.19
N LEU A 91 -1.65 -9.95 8.17
CA LEU A 91 -0.56 -10.86 7.84
C LEU A 91 0.71 -10.14 7.36
N LEU A 92 0.58 -8.97 6.71
CA LEU A 92 1.75 -8.12 6.41
C LEU A 92 2.33 -7.52 7.69
N LEU A 93 1.47 -6.99 8.58
CA LEU A 93 1.90 -6.40 9.86
C LEU A 93 2.59 -7.44 10.76
N ASP A 94 2.11 -8.69 10.77
CA ASP A 94 2.74 -9.79 11.51
C ASP A 94 4.19 -10.06 11.03
N GLN A 95 4.46 -9.89 9.71
CA GLN A 95 5.79 -10.10 9.14
C GLN A 95 6.76 -8.94 9.43
N VAL A 96 6.24 -7.75 9.73
CA VAL A 96 7.03 -6.55 10.10
C VAL A 96 6.76 -6.13 11.55
N LYS A 97 6.45 -7.09 12.38
CA LYS A 97 6.14 -6.88 13.79
C LYS A 97 7.27 -6.11 14.49
N ASP A 98 6.89 -5.23 15.41
CA ASP A 98 7.78 -4.37 16.20
C ASP A 98 8.54 -3.29 15.40
N GLN A 99 8.18 -3.08 14.13
CA GLN A 99 8.73 -2.00 13.30
C GLN A 99 7.76 -0.81 13.20
N ASN A 100 8.29 0.36 12.92
CA ASN A 100 7.48 1.52 12.52
C ASN A 100 6.98 1.30 11.09
N VAL A 101 5.68 1.29 10.90
CA VAL A 101 5.07 1.02 9.59
C VAL A 101 4.39 2.26 9.04
N ILE A 102 4.77 2.65 7.82
CA ILE A 102 4.13 3.76 7.10
C ILE A 102 3.40 3.25 5.85
N LEU A 103 2.41 4.00 5.42
CA LEU A 103 1.74 3.84 4.13
C LEU A 103 1.13 5.18 3.69
N TYR A 104 0.84 5.29 2.40
CA TYR A 104 -0.14 6.25 1.90
C TYR A 104 -1.26 5.48 1.19
N THR A 105 -2.46 6.01 1.22
CA THR A 105 -3.63 5.32 0.71
C THR A 105 -4.65 6.31 0.16
N HIS A 106 -5.58 5.82 -0.65
CA HIS A 106 -6.68 6.65 -1.13
C HIS A 106 -7.51 7.19 0.05
N PRO A 107 -7.94 8.46 0.04
CA PRO A 107 -8.73 9.05 1.13
C PRO A 107 -9.93 8.21 1.58
N ARG A 108 -10.59 7.50 0.66
CA ARG A 108 -11.73 6.61 0.95
C ARG A 108 -11.39 5.41 1.84
N THR A 109 -10.13 5.02 1.91
CA THR A 109 -9.66 3.86 2.69
C THR A 109 -8.95 4.23 3.98
N VAL A 110 -8.75 5.51 4.26
CA VAL A 110 -8.12 6.01 5.50
C VAL A 110 -8.82 5.43 6.74
N ALA A 111 -10.15 5.44 6.78
CA ALA A 111 -10.92 4.93 7.91
C ALA A 111 -10.70 3.43 8.19
N LEU A 112 -10.36 2.63 7.17
CA LEU A 112 -9.98 1.22 7.35
C LEU A 112 -8.69 1.10 8.16
N TYR A 113 -7.68 1.87 7.78
CA TYR A 113 -6.37 1.85 8.45
C TYR A 113 -6.44 2.43 9.86
N GLU A 114 -7.23 3.49 10.09
CA GLU A 114 -7.48 4.02 11.44
C GLU A 114 -8.08 2.95 12.36
N LYS A 115 -9.05 2.17 11.88
CA LYS A 115 -9.63 1.03 12.62
C LYS A 115 -8.63 -0.10 12.89
N MET A 116 -7.53 -0.14 12.18
CA MET A 116 -6.42 -1.09 12.36
C MET A 116 -5.28 -0.52 13.21
N GLY A 117 -5.45 0.67 13.80
CA GLY A 117 -4.49 1.29 14.70
C GLY A 117 -3.48 2.23 14.03
N PHE A 118 -3.61 2.49 12.73
CA PHE A 118 -2.80 3.50 12.06
C PHE A 118 -3.26 4.91 12.47
N ARG A 119 -2.32 5.83 12.50
CA ARG A 119 -2.57 7.26 12.74
C ARG A 119 -2.07 8.06 11.54
N ARG A 120 -2.77 9.13 11.22
CA ARG A 120 -2.34 10.04 10.15
C ARG A 120 -1.04 10.74 10.54
N SER A 121 -0.07 10.70 9.63
CA SER A 121 1.18 11.46 9.77
C SER A 121 1.02 12.85 9.18
N LYS A 122 1.39 13.87 9.93
CA LYS A 122 1.31 15.27 9.50
C LYS A 122 2.50 15.71 8.66
N THR A 123 3.64 15.08 8.86
CA THR A 123 4.93 15.52 8.29
C THR A 123 5.47 14.56 7.24
N ALA A 124 4.65 13.62 6.77
CA ALA A 124 5.04 12.73 5.68
C ALA A 124 5.24 13.53 4.39
N MET A 125 6.35 13.26 3.71
CA MET A 125 6.70 13.90 2.44
C MET A 125 7.09 12.86 1.40
N CYS A 126 6.84 13.15 0.14
CA CYS A 126 7.16 12.26 -0.98
C CYS A 126 7.61 13.04 -2.20
N ILE A 127 8.37 12.37 -3.06
CA ILE A 127 8.67 12.82 -4.43
C ILE A 127 8.05 11.80 -5.37
N PHE A 128 7.10 12.23 -6.18
CA PHE A 128 6.52 11.38 -7.22
C PHE A 128 7.19 11.67 -8.57
N ASN A 129 7.82 10.65 -9.14
CA ASN A 129 8.49 10.71 -10.45
C ASN A 129 7.54 10.34 -11.61
N GLY A 130 6.25 10.62 -11.46
CA GLY A 130 5.26 10.40 -12.50
C GLY A 130 5.16 11.55 -13.51
N SER A 131 4.32 11.38 -14.54
CA SER A 131 4.00 12.44 -15.51
C SER A 131 3.29 13.61 -14.81
N LYS A 132 3.16 14.72 -15.53
CA LYS A 132 2.41 15.89 -15.04
C LYS A 132 0.94 15.54 -14.74
N GLU A 133 0.34 14.74 -15.63
CA GLU A 133 -1.04 14.26 -15.50
C GLU A 133 -1.19 13.35 -14.27
N SER A 134 -0.22 12.46 -14.04
CA SER A 134 -0.20 11.59 -12.87
C SER A 134 -0.10 12.40 -11.56
N ARG A 135 0.71 13.45 -11.51
CA ARG A 135 0.80 14.33 -10.33
C ARG A 135 -0.48 15.12 -10.10
N ALA A 136 -1.09 15.66 -11.16
CA ALA A 136 -2.38 16.35 -11.05
C ALA A 136 -3.47 15.42 -10.50
N PHE A 137 -3.54 14.18 -10.98
CA PHE A 137 -4.44 13.16 -10.44
C PHE A 137 -4.22 12.92 -8.94
N MET A 138 -2.96 12.84 -8.48
CA MET A 138 -2.66 12.64 -7.06
C MET A 138 -3.12 13.80 -6.17
N GLU A 139 -3.09 15.05 -6.69
CA GLU A 139 -3.63 16.21 -5.98
C GLU A 139 -5.17 16.20 -5.99
N GLU A 140 -5.79 15.98 -7.15
CA GLU A 140 -7.26 15.98 -7.32
C GLU A 140 -7.93 14.90 -6.46
N GLU A 141 -7.34 13.71 -6.40
CA GLU A 141 -7.86 12.60 -5.57
C GLU A 141 -7.49 12.72 -4.08
N GLY A 142 -6.72 13.73 -3.68
CA GLY A 142 -6.41 14.04 -2.29
C GLY A 142 -5.30 13.20 -1.67
N PHE A 143 -4.42 12.59 -2.47
CA PHE A 143 -3.20 11.92 -1.97
C PHE A 143 -2.12 12.93 -1.61
N MET A 144 -2.05 14.04 -2.32
CA MET A 144 -1.04 15.09 -2.14
C MET A 144 -1.70 16.41 -1.81
N LEU A 145 -1.02 17.20 -0.99
CA LEU A 145 -1.32 18.62 -0.84
C LEU A 145 -0.90 19.38 -2.12
N PRO A 146 -1.54 20.53 -2.43
CA PRO A 146 -1.16 21.33 -3.58
C PRO A 146 0.32 21.68 -3.58
N GLU A 147 0.93 21.80 -4.77
CA GLU A 147 2.35 22.14 -4.92
C GLU A 147 2.70 23.49 -4.25
N SER A 148 1.73 24.39 -4.15
CA SER A 148 1.88 25.69 -3.48
C SER A 148 1.85 25.62 -1.95
N TYR A 149 1.36 24.52 -1.36
CA TYR A 149 1.28 24.36 0.09
C TYR A 149 2.64 24.44 0.75
N ARG A 150 2.71 25.11 1.89
CA ARG A 150 3.90 25.15 2.73
C ARG A 150 3.52 24.87 4.17
N PHE A 151 4.34 24.11 4.87
CA PHE A 151 4.13 23.76 6.28
C PHE A 151 3.93 24.99 7.17
N VAL A 152 4.62 26.07 6.86
CA VAL A 152 4.50 27.36 7.55
C VAL A 152 3.08 27.95 7.49
N ASP A 153 2.30 27.61 6.47
CA ASP A 153 0.92 28.10 6.33
C ASP A 153 0.00 27.50 7.38
N GLU A 154 0.30 26.28 7.86
CA GLU A 154 -0.47 25.60 8.90
C GLU A 154 0.04 25.90 10.32
N TYR A 155 1.36 25.97 10.53
CA TYR A 155 1.96 26.04 11.85
C TYR A 155 2.58 27.40 12.21
N GLY A 156 2.74 28.30 11.24
CA GLY A 156 3.46 29.53 11.40
C GLY A 156 5.00 29.35 11.50
N ARG A 157 5.71 30.46 11.34
CA ARG A 157 7.19 30.43 11.31
C ARG A 157 7.82 30.23 12.70
N GLU A 158 7.09 30.55 13.75
CA GLU A 158 7.61 30.44 15.13
C GLU A 158 7.68 29.00 15.60
N ASP A 159 6.71 28.16 15.19
CA ASP A 159 6.66 26.75 15.55
C ASP A 159 7.80 25.95 14.90
N MET A 160 8.33 26.39 13.78
CA MET A 160 9.45 25.75 13.07
C MET A 160 10.82 26.03 13.69
N LYS A 161 10.93 27.00 14.62
CA LYS A 161 12.19 27.35 15.30
C LYS A 161 12.48 26.49 16.53
N ARG A 162 11.55 25.61 16.89
CA ARG A 162 11.65 24.77 18.10
C ARG A 162 12.15 23.34 17.83
N SER A 163 12.57 23.04 16.61
CA SER A 163 13.13 21.73 16.23
C SER A 163 14.66 21.76 16.21
#